data_2a87fec8b030f3094bbe667d42fb8c3f
#
_entry.id   2a87fec8b030f3094bbe667d42fb8c3f
#
_cell.length_a   1.000
_cell.length_b   1.000
_cell.length_c   1.000
_cell.angle_alpha   90.00
_cell.angle_beta   90.00
_cell.angle_gamma   90.00
#
_symmetry.space_group_name_H-M   'P 1'
#
loop_
_entity.id
_entity.type
_entity.pdbx_description
1 polymer ?
#
loop_
_entity_poly.entity_id
_entity_poly.type
_entity_poly.pdbx_seq_one_letter_code
_entity_poly.pdbx_strand_id
1 'polypeptide(L)'
;AATSAGVLVANVPAVNARSVAEHVMFAALALLRRFRVMDRDLRAKGWLAGREHANSTSELAGKTIGIVGLGAVGQAVGHIAAHGFDLNVVATTRSLRPAPERVGFLSIDALVEQSDVIVLCCPLTAETRGLISRERIARMKPGALLINVSRGPVVDDEALIEALREGRIGGAALDVFSVQPLPPNHPYFGFDNVIVTPHMAGITEESMMRMGVGAAGEALLVLAGKLPVNLRNPEVIEHYRRRFPAGD
;
A
#
# COMPACT_ATOMS: atom_id res chain seq x y z
N ALA A 1 15.51 -16.81 -15.98
CA ALA A 1 15.87 -18.14 -15.44
C ALA A 1 14.73 -19.16 -15.67
N ALA A 2 13.53 -18.97 -15.09
CA ALA A 2 12.42 -19.93 -15.23
C ALA A 2 12.03 -20.15 -16.70
N THR A 3 11.85 -19.08 -17.47
CA THR A 3 11.53 -19.14 -18.91
C THR A 3 12.59 -19.90 -19.70
N SER A 4 13.88 -19.63 -19.45
CA SER A 4 14.99 -20.33 -20.11
C SER A 4 15.07 -21.81 -19.73
N ALA A 5 14.55 -22.18 -18.58
CA ALA A 5 14.47 -23.57 -18.10
C ALA A 5 13.18 -24.29 -18.56
N GLY A 6 12.29 -23.65 -19.31
CA GLY A 6 11.01 -24.21 -19.75
C GLY A 6 9.99 -24.38 -18.62
N VAL A 7 10.07 -23.56 -17.56
CA VAL A 7 9.20 -23.64 -16.39
C VAL A 7 8.11 -22.58 -16.46
N LEU A 8 6.85 -22.99 -16.35
CA LEU A 8 5.69 -22.09 -16.24
C LEU A 8 5.76 -21.33 -14.90
N VAL A 9 5.51 -20.01 -14.97
CA VAL A 9 5.39 -19.16 -13.78
C VAL A 9 3.98 -18.57 -13.74
N ALA A 10 3.24 -18.86 -12.69
CA ALA A 10 1.92 -18.30 -12.45
C ALA A 10 1.87 -17.58 -11.11
N ASN A 11 0.94 -16.67 -10.95
CA ASN A 11 0.65 -15.99 -9.68
C ASN A 11 -0.86 -15.97 -9.40
N VAL A 12 -1.23 -15.47 -8.22
CA VAL A 12 -2.63 -15.27 -7.83
C VAL A 12 -2.85 -13.78 -7.61
N PRO A 13 -3.24 -13.03 -8.65
CA PRO A 13 -3.30 -11.58 -8.59
C PRO A 13 -4.48 -11.08 -7.75
N ALA A 14 -4.28 -9.94 -7.08
CA ALA A 14 -5.31 -9.12 -6.43
C ALA A 14 -6.06 -9.75 -5.24
N VAL A 15 -5.78 -10.98 -4.85
CA VAL A 15 -6.54 -11.71 -3.80
C VAL A 15 -6.39 -11.11 -2.39
N ASN A 16 -5.36 -10.29 -2.17
CA ASN A 16 -5.10 -9.58 -0.92
C ASN A 16 -5.46 -8.08 -0.99
N ALA A 17 -5.99 -7.60 -2.11
CA ALA A 17 -6.26 -6.17 -2.30
C ALA A 17 -7.20 -5.60 -1.23
N ARG A 18 -8.21 -6.37 -0.81
CA ARG A 18 -9.14 -5.98 0.26
C ARG A 18 -8.42 -5.82 1.60
N SER A 19 -7.58 -6.78 1.99
CA SER A 19 -6.82 -6.75 3.24
C SER A 19 -5.88 -5.54 3.30
N VAL A 20 -5.17 -5.26 2.20
CA VAL A 20 -4.32 -4.06 2.10
C VAL A 20 -5.14 -2.78 2.22
N ALA A 21 -6.30 -2.70 1.59
CA ALA A 21 -7.16 -1.52 1.65
C ALA A 21 -7.70 -1.26 3.07
N GLU A 22 -8.09 -2.31 3.78
CA GLU A 22 -8.50 -2.21 5.18
C GLU A 22 -7.35 -1.76 6.09
N HIS A 23 -6.14 -2.29 5.86
CA HIS A 23 -4.94 -1.84 6.55
C HIS A 23 -4.66 -0.34 6.33
N VAL A 24 -4.84 0.16 5.11
CA VAL A 24 -4.71 1.60 4.79
C VAL A 24 -5.70 2.44 5.61
N MET A 25 -6.97 2.03 5.66
CA MET A 25 -7.99 2.77 6.41
C MET A 25 -7.72 2.72 7.92
N PHE A 26 -7.32 1.55 8.45
CA PHE A 26 -6.87 1.41 9.82
C PHE A 26 -5.72 2.37 10.14
N ALA A 27 -4.67 2.40 9.29
CA ALA A 27 -3.51 3.25 9.50
C ALA A 27 -3.86 4.75 9.47
N ALA A 28 -4.70 5.17 8.52
CA ALA A 28 -5.18 6.55 8.44
C ALA A 28 -5.95 6.96 9.70
N LEU A 29 -6.88 6.12 10.15
CA LEU A 29 -7.66 6.36 11.39
C LEU A 29 -6.75 6.38 12.62
N ALA A 30 -5.83 5.42 12.74
CA ALA A 30 -4.92 5.32 13.88
C ALA A 30 -4.01 6.55 14.01
N LEU A 31 -3.54 7.10 12.88
CA LEU A 31 -2.76 8.34 12.86
C LEU A 31 -3.62 9.55 13.21
N LEU A 32 -4.78 9.74 12.55
CA LEU A 32 -5.68 10.88 12.80
C LEU A 32 -6.23 10.89 14.23
N ARG A 33 -6.44 9.72 14.83
CA ARG A 33 -6.91 9.60 16.21
C ARG A 33 -5.77 9.49 17.22
N ARG A 34 -4.50 9.59 16.77
CA ARG A 34 -3.30 9.46 17.62
C ARG A 34 -3.34 8.21 18.51
N PHE A 35 -3.93 7.13 17.99
CA PHE A 35 -4.27 5.93 18.77
C PHE A 35 -3.07 5.34 19.51
N ARG A 36 -1.90 5.24 18.83
CA ARG A 36 -0.69 4.64 19.42
C ARG A 36 -0.22 5.37 20.69
N VAL A 37 -0.17 6.70 20.65
CA VAL A 37 0.30 7.48 21.80
C VAL A 37 -0.77 7.60 22.88
N MET A 38 -2.02 7.70 22.48
CA MET A 38 -3.16 7.73 23.41
C MET A 38 -3.24 6.45 24.23
N ASP A 39 -3.18 5.28 23.60
CA ASP A 39 -3.21 3.98 24.30
C ASP A 39 -1.98 3.79 25.19
N ARG A 40 -0.79 4.12 24.69
CA ARG A 40 0.45 4.08 25.46
C ARG A 40 0.36 4.94 26.74
N ASP A 41 -0.05 6.19 26.60
CA ASP A 41 -0.06 7.13 27.70
C ASP A 41 -1.20 6.85 28.69
N LEU A 42 -2.35 6.36 28.21
CA LEU A 42 -3.43 5.87 29.07
C LEU A 42 -2.95 4.71 29.97
N ARG A 43 -2.23 3.73 29.39
CA ARG A 43 -1.72 2.57 30.15
C ARG A 43 -0.59 2.94 31.10
N ALA A 44 0.31 3.82 30.66
CA ALA A 44 1.50 4.17 31.43
C ALA A 44 1.26 5.26 32.49
N LYS A 45 0.37 6.21 32.21
CA LYS A 45 0.21 7.46 33.00
C LYS A 45 -1.24 7.69 33.48
N GLY A 46 -2.17 6.85 33.07
CA GLY A 46 -3.58 6.91 33.48
C GLY A 46 -4.47 7.78 32.58
N TRP A 47 -5.75 7.88 32.99
CA TRP A 47 -6.86 8.41 32.20
C TRP A 47 -6.62 9.81 31.62
N LEU A 48 -6.18 10.75 32.45
CA LEU A 48 -6.02 12.14 32.03
C LEU A 48 -4.95 12.29 30.94
N ALA A 49 -3.82 11.62 31.08
CA ALA A 49 -2.73 11.65 30.10
C ALA A 49 -3.16 11.10 28.73
N GLY A 50 -3.93 10.00 28.72
CA GLY A 50 -4.51 9.49 27.48
C GLY A 50 -5.51 10.48 26.86
N ARG A 51 -6.35 11.10 27.69
CA ARG A 51 -7.41 12.02 27.26
C ARG A 51 -6.86 13.34 26.65
N GLU A 52 -5.71 13.82 27.07
CA GLU A 52 -5.07 15.02 26.52
C GLU A 52 -4.88 14.95 25.01
N HIS A 53 -4.62 13.76 24.46
CA HIS A 53 -4.44 13.57 23.01
C HIS A 53 -5.72 13.82 22.20
N ALA A 54 -6.91 13.77 22.82
CA ALA A 54 -8.18 13.96 22.11
C ALA A 54 -8.32 15.33 21.46
N ASN A 55 -7.68 16.37 22.02
CA ASN A 55 -7.75 17.74 21.52
C ASN A 55 -7.05 17.95 20.15
N SER A 56 -6.24 16.99 19.71
CA SER A 56 -5.49 17.02 18.44
C SER A 56 -5.82 15.84 17.52
N THR A 57 -7.04 15.32 17.61
CA THR A 57 -7.55 14.27 16.73
C THR A 57 -8.42 14.85 15.61
N SER A 58 -8.59 14.11 14.54
CA SER A 58 -9.39 14.51 13.39
C SER A 58 -10.22 13.35 12.84
N GLU A 59 -11.22 13.67 12.03
CA GLU A 59 -12.04 12.71 11.29
C GLU A 59 -11.53 12.55 9.86
N LEU A 60 -11.92 11.47 9.19
CA LEU A 60 -11.65 11.25 7.77
C LEU A 60 -12.67 11.95 6.87
N ALA A 61 -13.93 12.03 7.29
CA ALA A 61 -15.01 12.56 6.49
C ALA A 61 -14.68 13.97 5.94
N GLY A 62 -14.95 14.17 4.65
CA GLY A 62 -14.69 15.42 3.94
C GLY A 62 -13.23 15.70 3.57
N LYS A 63 -12.27 14.90 4.05
CA LYS A 63 -10.86 15.00 3.65
C LYS A 63 -10.62 14.45 2.25
N THR A 64 -9.49 14.81 1.66
CA THR A 64 -9.05 14.28 0.36
C THR A 64 -8.02 13.19 0.56
N ILE A 65 -8.29 12.00 -0.02
CA ILE A 65 -7.34 10.92 -0.13
C ILE A 65 -6.78 10.86 -1.55
N GLY A 66 -5.45 10.94 -1.69
CA GLY A 66 -4.72 10.83 -2.94
C GLY A 66 -4.12 9.44 -3.10
N ILE A 67 -4.50 8.72 -4.15
CA ILE A 67 -4.06 7.34 -4.41
C ILE A 67 -3.05 7.33 -5.55
N VAL A 68 -1.82 6.95 -5.25
CA VAL A 68 -0.76 6.79 -6.26
C VAL A 68 -0.74 5.35 -6.75
N GLY A 69 -1.30 5.13 -7.94
CA GLY A 69 -1.48 3.80 -8.52
C GLY A 69 -2.87 3.22 -8.32
N LEU A 70 -3.67 3.16 -9.39
CA LEU A 70 -5.07 2.70 -9.36
C LEU A 70 -5.21 1.24 -9.86
N GLY A 71 -4.31 0.35 -9.37
CA GLY A 71 -4.43 -1.10 -9.52
C GLY A 71 -5.50 -1.69 -8.58
N ALA A 72 -5.51 -3.01 -8.39
CA ALA A 72 -6.51 -3.67 -7.54
C ALA A 72 -6.57 -3.10 -6.11
N VAL A 73 -5.39 -2.85 -5.49
CA VAL A 73 -5.31 -2.24 -4.16
C VAL A 73 -5.84 -0.81 -4.17
N GLY A 74 -5.37 0.04 -5.10
CA GLY A 74 -5.80 1.44 -5.16
C GLY A 74 -7.31 1.58 -5.43
N GLN A 75 -7.89 0.71 -6.26
CA GLN A 75 -9.34 0.66 -6.48
C GLN A 75 -10.10 0.26 -5.20
N ALA A 76 -9.62 -0.74 -4.46
CA ALA A 76 -10.22 -1.16 -3.21
C ALA A 76 -10.16 -0.05 -2.14
N VAL A 77 -9.00 0.64 -2.03
CA VAL A 77 -8.85 1.81 -1.15
C VAL A 77 -9.82 2.91 -1.54
N GLY A 78 -9.88 3.27 -2.83
CA GLY A 78 -10.78 4.32 -3.34
C GLY A 78 -12.24 4.01 -3.07
N HIS A 79 -12.66 2.76 -3.29
CA HIS A 79 -14.02 2.32 -3.01
C HIS A 79 -14.38 2.46 -1.54
N ILE A 80 -13.55 1.94 -0.62
CA ILE A 80 -13.80 2.02 0.82
C ILE A 80 -13.79 3.48 1.28
N ALA A 81 -12.83 4.27 0.81
CA ALA A 81 -12.70 5.68 1.17
C ALA A 81 -13.94 6.51 0.77
N ALA A 82 -14.41 6.34 -0.47
CA ALA A 82 -15.54 7.11 -1.01
C ALA A 82 -16.89 6.69 -0.41
N HIS A 83 -17.11 5.39 -0.18
CA HIS A 83 -18.43 4.87 0.21
C HIS A 83 -18.54 4.56 1.71
N GLY A 84 -17.41 4.37 2.43
CA GLY A 84 -17.42 4.05 3.85
C GLY A 84 -17.05 5.22 4.76
N PHE A 85 -16.35 6.24 4.21
CA PHE A 85 -15.82 7.34 5.01
C PHE A 85 -16.07 8.73 4.43
N ASP A 86 -16.84 8.84 3.34
CA ASP A 86 -17.16 10.13 2.67
C ASP A 86 -15.92 10.98 2.33
N LEU A 87 -14.83 10.32 1.93
CA LEU A 87 -13.62 10.98 1.47
C LEU A 87 -13.78 11.48 0.02
N ASN A 88 -13.15 12.61 -0.29
CA ASN A 88 -12.89 13.01 -1.65
C ASN A 88 -11.73 12.19 -2.19
N VAL A 89 -11.97 11.36 -3.21
CA VAL A 89 -10.94 10.46 -3.73
C VAL A 89 -10.36 11.02 -5.02
N VAL A 90 -9.03 11.19 -5.02
CA VAL A 90 -8.26 11.56 -6.22
C VAL A 90 -7.17 10.51 -6.45
N ALA A 91 -6.82 10.27 -7.70
CA ALA A 91 -5.82 9.27 -8.05
C ALA A 91 -4.89 9.74 -9.15
N THR A 92 -3.69 9.20 -9.17
CA THR A 92 -2.78 9.26 -10.31
C THR A 92 -2.42 7.86 -10.76
N THR A 93 -2.42 7.64 -12.08
CA THR A 93 -2.10 6.34 -12.68
C THR A 93 -1.47 6.54 -14.05
N ARG A 94 -0.52 5.66 -14.40
CA ARG A 94 0.10 5.64 -15.71
C ARG A 94 -0.87 5.21 -16.82
N SER A 95 -1.75 4.29 -16.51
CA SER A 95 -2.73 3.75 -17.46
C SER A 95 -4.09 4.36 -17.18
N LEU A 96 -4.53 5.26 -18.05
CA LEU A 96 -5.90 5.78 -18.01
C LEU A 96 -6.86 4.62 -18.27
N ARG A 97 -7.51 4.15 -17.24
CA ARG A 97 -8.68 3.27 -17.30
C ARG A 97 -9.89 4.15 -16.96
N PRO A 98 -11.11 3.73 -17.32
CA PRO A 98 -12.28 4.41 -16.79
C PRO A 98 -12.14 4.55 -15.28
N ALA A 99 -12.29 5.77 -14.77
CA ALA A 99 -12.24 6.00 -13.33
C ALA A 99 -13.35 5.19 -12.66
N PRO A 100 -13.10 4.54 -11.53
CA PRO A 100 -14.17 4.10 -10.65
C PRO A 100 -15.06 5.30 -10.31
N GLU A 101 -16.32 5.04 -10.07
CA GLU A 101 -17.27 6.06 -9.62
C GLU A 101 -16.69 6.84 -8.42
N ARG A 102 -16.86 8.17 -8.41
CA ARG A 102 -16.38 9.08 -7.35
C ARG A 102 -14.85 9.18 -7.21
N VAL A 103 -14.07 8.85 -8.25
CA VAL A 103 -12.60 9.03 -8.26
C VAL A 103 -12.22 10.05 -9.33
N GLY A 104 -11.60 11.15 -8.92
CA GLY A 104 -10.99 12.15 -9.81
C GLY A 104 -9.55 11.77 -10.19
N PHE A 105 -9.06 12.23 -11.35
CA PHE A 105 -7.66 12.08 -11.74
C PHE A 105 -6.89 13.39 -11.62
N LEU A 106 -5.69 13.31 -11.06
CA LEU A 106 -4.75 14.42 -10.94
C LEU A 106 -3.34 13.99 -11.39
N SER A 107 -2.51 14.97 -11.75
CA SER A 107 -1.07 14.75 -11.83
C SER A 107 -0.52 14.42 -10.45
N ILE A 108 0.63 13.75 -10.38
CA ILE A 108 1.25 13.41 -9.08
C ILE A 108 1.52 14.66 -8.24
N ASP A 109 1.94 15.75 -8.86
CA ASP A 109 2.24 17.00 -8.17
C ASP A 109 0.99 17.66 -7.60
N ALA A 110 -0.10 17.74 -8.36
CA ALA A 110 -1.38 18.23 -7.87
C ALA A 110 -1.97 17.32 -6.78
N LEU A 111 -1.78 16.00 -6.89
CA LEU A 111 -2.25 15.04 -5.90
C LEU A 111 -1.57 15.26 -4.56
N VAL A 112 -0.24 15.40 -4.51
CA VAL A 112 0.48 15.59 -3.24
C VAL A 112 0.12 16.92 -2.56
N GLU A 113 -0.17 17.97 -3.35
CA GLU A 113 -0.57 19.28 -2.84
C GLU A 113 -2.00 19.31 -2.28
N GLN A 114 -2.90 18.54 -2.89
CA GLN A 114 -4.33 18.62 -2.56
C GLN A 114 -4.79 17.57 -1.54
N SER A 115 -3.97 16.54 -1.27
CA SER A 115 -4.38 15.43 -0.41
C SER A 115 -4.07 15.66 1.06
N ASP A 116 -4.99 15.23 1.91
CA ASP A 116 -4.82 15.15 3.36
C ASP A 116 -4.23 13.79 3.76
N VAL A 117 -4.50 12.75 2.96
CA VAL A 117 -3.93 11.41 3.10
C VAL A 117 -3.41 10.97 1.74
N ILE A 118 -2.14 10.63 1.63
CA ILE A 118 -1.52 10.13 0.41
C ILE A 118 -1.21 8.64 0.60
N VAL A 119 -1.71 7.81 -0.33
CA VAL A 119 -1.55 6.35 -0.28
C VAL A 119 -0.78 5.87 -1.50
N LEU A 120 0.32 5.16 -1.26
CA LEU A 120 1.15 4.59 -2.32
C LEU A 120 0.75 3.15 -2.57
N CYS A 121 0.22 2.89 -3.77
CA CYS A 121 -0.25 1.57 -4.25
C CYS A 121 0.39 1.19 -5.59
N CYS A 122 1.38 1.95 -6.08
CA CYS A 122 2.05 1.71 -7.36
C CYS A 122 3.15 0.64 -7.23
N PRO A 123 3.47 -0.11 -8.28
CA PRO A 123 4.63 -1.00 -8.29
C PRO A 123 5.93 -0.19 -8.29
N LEU A 124 7.01 -0.78 -7.81
CA LEU A 124 8.34 -0.21 -7.93
C LEU A 124 8.86 -0.47 -9.36
N THR A 125 9.13 0.61 -10.07
CA THR A 125 9.76 0.61 -11.41
C THR A 125 10.86 1.68 -11.42
N ALA A 126 11.55 1.83 -12.55
CA ALA A 126 12.52 2.92 -12.70
C ALA A 126 11.85 4.30 -12.52
N GLU A 127 10.62 4.46 -13.03
CA GLU A 127 9.86 5.72 -12.97
C GLU A 127 9.25 6.02 -11.61
N THR A 128 9.00 4.98 -10.79
CA THR A 128 8.39 5.14 -9.46
C THR A 128 9.40 5.10 -8.32
N ARG A 129 10.65 4.81 -8.59
CA ARG A 129 11.74 4.93 -7.61
C ARG A 129 11.94 6.39 -7.24
N GLY A 130 11.87 6.71 -5.93
CA GLY A 130 11.96 8.09 -5.44
C GLY A 130 10.80 8.98 -5.93
N LEU A 131 9.68 8.39 -6.31
CA LEU A 131 8.52 9.15 -6.81
C LEU A 131 8.04 10.19 -5.80
N ILE A 132 8.02 9.83 -4.51
CA ILE A 132 7.77 10.76 -3.42
C ILE A 132 9.13 11.31 -2.97
N SER A 133 9.62 12.27 -3.74
CA SER A 133 10.91 12.94 -3.54
C SER A 133 10.83 14.00 -2.44
N ARG A 134 11.99 14.55 -2.07
CA ARG A 134 12.12 15.68 -1.13
C ARG A 134 11.21 16.86 -1.53
N GLU A 135 11.21 17.21 -2.82
CA GLU A 135 10.41 18.33 -3.34
C GLU A 135 8.92 18.06 -3.20
N ARG A 136 8.47 16.82 -3.47
CA ARG A 136 7.06 16.44 -3.31
C ARG A 136 6.64 16.37 -1.86
N ILE A 137 7.49 15.88 -0.97
CA ILE A 137 7.24 15.91 0.48
C ILE A 137 7.11 17.36 0.97
N ALA A 138 7.94 18.27 0.47
CA ALA A 138 7.88 19.68 0.82
C ALA A 138 6.58 20.38 0.35
N ARG A 139 5.92 19.85 -0.69
CA ARG A 139 4.66 20.35 -1.26
C ARG A 139 3.41 19.73 -0.64
N MET A 140 3.55 18.71 0.22
CA MET A 140 2.42 18.13 0.94
C MET A 140 1.79 19.15 1.87
N LYS A 141 0.47 19.04 2.11
CA LYS A 141 -0.20 19.90 3.09
C LYS A 141 0.43 19.76 4.47
N PRO A 142 0.54 20.87 5.23
CA PRO A 142 0.82 20.75 6.66
C PRO A 142 -0.17 19.78 7.32
N GLY A 143 0.33 18.81 8.08
CA GLY A 143 -0.51 17.81 8.71
C GLY A 143 -0.96 16.65 7.82
N ALA A 144 -0.57 16.61 6.54
CA ALA A 144 -0.87 15.47 5.65
C ALA A 144 -0.24 14.17 6.16
N LEU A 145 -0.88 13.05 5.83
CA LEU A 145 -0.42 11.71 6.15
C LEU A 145 0.13 11.01 4.91
N LEU A 146 1.25 10.29 5.05
CA LEU A 146 1.78 9.43 4.00
C LEU A 146 1.65 7.96 4.40
N ILE A 147 0.96 7.15 3.58
CA ILE A 147 0.78 5.71 3.82
C ILE A 147 1.44 4.94 2.68
N ASN A 148 2.44 4.12 2.99
CA ASN A 148 3.14 3.32 1.99
C ASN A 148 2.88 1.82 2.20
N VAL A 149 2.05 1.25 1.32
CA VAL A 149 1.76 -0.18 1.21
C VAL A 149 2.24 -0.75 -0.14
N SER A 150 3.12 -0.02 -0.82
CA SER A 150 3.69 -0.39 -2.11
C SER A 150 5.08 -1.02 -1.97
N ARG A 151 6.13 -0.22 -2.10
CA ARG A 151 7.55 -0.60 -1.87
C ARG A 151 8.31 0.56 -1.24
N GLY A 152 9.26 0.28 -0.35
CA GLY A 152 10.06 1.30 0.35
C GLY A 152 10.69 2.33 -0.59
N PRO A 153 11.47 1.91 -1.62
CA PRO A 153 12.18 2.84 -2.50
C PRO A 153 11.30 3.75 -3.38
N VAL A 154 9.98 3.72 -3.25
CA VAL A 154 9.07 4.71 -3.88
C VAL A 154 9.17 6.06 -3.17
N VAL A 155 9.61 6.07 -1.92
CA VAL A 155 9.77 7.26 -1.08
C VAL A 155 11.26 7.56 -0.89
N ASP A 156 11.61 8.83 -0.84
CA ASP A 156 12.89 9.31 -0.32
C ASP A 156 12.86 9.23 1.21
N ASP A 157 13.47 8.17 1.76
CA ASP A 157 13.45 7.88 3.20
C ASP A 157 14.08 9.00 4.03
N GLU A 158 15.20 9.59 3.57
CA GLU A 158 15.89 10.66 4.29
C GLU A 158 15.02 11.92 4.36
N ALA A 159 14.41 12.29 3.25
CA ALA A 159 13.50 13.43 3.19
C ALA A 159 12.25 13.23 4.03
N LEU A 160 11.72 12.00 4.09
CA LEU A 160 10.56 11.68 4.94
C LEU A 160 10.92 11.79 6.43
N ILE A 161 12.07 11.25 6.83
CA ILE A 161 12.56 11.33 8.23
C ILE A 161 12.76 12.79 8.65
N GLU A 162 13.32 13.61 7.78
CA GLU A 162 13.49 15.04 8.04
C GLU A 162 12.15 15.76 8.21
N ALA A 163 11.21 15.55 7.28
CA ALA A 163 9.89 16.14 7.33
C ALA A 163 9.08 15.73 8.59
N LEU A 164 9.23 14.48 9.03
CA LEU A 164 8.63 13.99 10.28
C LEU A 164 9.25 14.64 11.52
N ARG A 165 10.58 14.81 11.53
CA ARG A 165 11.32 15.46 12.63
C ARG A 165 10.97 16.93 12.77
N GLU A 166 10.78 17.61 11.64
CA GLU A 166 10.38 19.01 11.59
C GLU A 166 8.88 19.25 11.82
N GLY A 167 8.08 18.17 11.91
CA GLY A 167 6.62 18.27 12.02
C GLY A 167 5.94 18.88 10.78
N ARG A 168 6.59 18.82 9.62
CA ARG A 168 6.08 19.37 8.36
C ARG A 168 4.86 18.59 7.86
N ILE A 169 4.84 17.29 8.09
CA ILE A 169 3.69 16.43 7.81
C ILE A 169 3.13 15.84 9.11
N GLY A 170 1.87 15.46 9.09
CA GLY A 170 1.15 14.96 10.27
C GLY A 170 1.63 13.59 10.75
N GLY A 171 2.15 12.76 9.85
CA GLY A 171 2.65 11.43 10.19
C GLY A 171 2.79 10.51 8.99
N ALA A 172 3.27 9.30 9.24
CA ALA A 172 3.39 8.27 8.22
C ALA A 172 2.98 6.88 8.74
N ALA A 173 2.46 6.04 7.84
CA ALA A 173 2.29 4.61 8.08
C ALA A 173 3.03 3.83 6.99
N LEU A 174 3.97 3.00 7.40
CA LEU A 174 4.91 2.34 6.52
C LEU A 174 4.87 0.83 6.77
N ASP A 175 4.36 0.09 5.78
CA ASP A 175 4.36 -1.38 5.81
C ASP A 175 5.57 -1.95 5.06
N VAL A 176 6.29 -1.11 4.32
CA VAL A 176 7.41 -1.49 3.45
C VAL A 176 8.56 -0.50 3.58
N PHE A 177 9.79 -1.00 3.43
CA PHE A 177 11.03 -0.25 3.68
C PHE A 177 12.03 -0.49 2.56
N SER A 178 13.00 0.42 2.41
CA SER A 178 14.10 0.31 1.45
C SER A 178 15.03 -0.86 1.80
N VAL A 179 15.18 -1.14 3.10
CA VAL A 179 15.91 -2.30 3.64
C VAL A 179 14.94 -3.12 4.49
N GLN A 180 14.81 -4.40 4.18
CA GLN A 180 13.96 -5.33 4.93
C GLN A 180 14.78 -6.59 5.31
N PRO A 181 14.75 -6.99 6.59
CA PRO A 181 14.06 -6.42 7.74
C PRO A 181 14.52 -5.01 8.09
N LEU A 182 13.60 -4.19 8.64
CA LEU A 182 13.94 -2.84 9.12
C LEU A 182 14.92 -2.94 10.31
N PRO A 183 16.07 -2.26 10.27
CA PRO A 183 17.04 -2.30 11.37
C PRO A 183 16.43 -1.84 12.70
N PRO A 184 16.77 -2.48 13.84
CA PRO A 184 16.16 -2.19 15.14
C PRO A 184 16.41 -0.77 15.66
N ASN A 185 17.42 -0.08 15.17
CA ASN A 185 17.75 1.31 15.51
C ASN A 185 17.28 2.32 14.46
N HIS A 186 16.36 1.91 13.55
CA HIS A 186 15.89 2.80 12.49
C HIS A 186 15.13 4.00 13.08
N PRO A 187 15.35 5.23 12.56
CA PRO A 187 14.73 6.46 13.09
C PRO A 187 13.19 6.42 13.17
N TYR A 188 12.52 5.65 12.30
CA TYR A 188 11.05 5.53 12.33
C TYR A 188 10.50 5.03 13.68
N PHE A 189 11.25 4.23 14.42
CA PHE A 189 10.82 3.75 15.74
C PHE A 189 10.74 4.85 16.81
N GLY A 190 11.47 5.95 16.61
CA GLY A 190 11.52 7.09 17.53
C GLY A 190 10.37 8.08 17.38
N PHE A 191 9.57 7.99 16.32
CA PHE A 191 8.47 8.94 16.07
C PHE A 191 7.15 8.46 16.65
N ASP A 192 6.47 9.32 17.40
CA ASP A 192 5.14 9.05 17.93
C ASP A 192 4.03 9.07 16.85
N ASN A 193 4.25 9.81 15.77
CA ASN A 193 3.37 9.96 14.62
C ASN A 193 3.73 9.05 13.43
N VAL A 194 4.47 7.97 13.69
CA VAL A 194 4.78 6.94 12.68
C VAL A 194 4.26 5.57 13.12
N ILE A 195 3.56 4.90 12.23
CA ILE A 195 3.17 3.50 12.36
C ILE A 195 4.06 2.68 11.43
N VAL A 196 4.69 1.65 11.95
CA VAL A 196 5.49 0.69 11.18
C VAL A 196 4.91 -0.70 11.32
N THR A 197 4.79 -1.42 10.21
CA THR A 197 4.34 -2.81 10.17
C THR A 197 5.27 -3.65 9.28
N PRO A 198 5.49 -4.94 9.58
CA PRO A 198 6.55 -5.72 8.97
C PRO A 198 6.10 -6.38 7.65
N HIS A 199 5.70 -5.57 6.66
CA HIS A 199 5.24 -5.99 5.32
C HIS A 199 4.07 -6.99 5.41
N MET A 200 3.08 -6.65 6.20
CA MET A 200 1.94 -7.52 6.53
C MET A 200 0.58 -6.99 6.10
N ALA A 201 0.50 -5.82 5.47
CA ALA A 201 -0.78 -5.21 5.10
C ALA A 201 -1.70 -6.14 4.28
N GLY A 202 -1.10 -7.05 3.51
CA GLY A 202 -1.84 -8.04 2.72
C GLY A 202 -2.02 -9.40 3.39
N ILE A 203 -1.59 -9.59 4.64
CA ILE A 203 -1.59 -10.88 5.34
C ILE A 203 -2.74 -10.91 6.36
N THR A 204 -3.81 -11.60 6.02
CA THR A 204 -4.93 -11.96 6.90
C THR A 204 -5.28 -13.43 6.69
N GLU A 205 -6.04 -14.04 7.58
CA GLU A 205 -6.50 -15.42 7.43
C GLU A 205 -7.22 -15.63 6.09
N GLU A 206 -8.12 -14.72 5.73
CA GLU A 206 -8.90 -14.79 4.50
C GLU A 206 -8.03 -14.58 3.24
N SER A 207 -7.06 -13.66 3.28
CA SER A 207 -6.17 -13.44 2.14
C SER A 207 -5.22 -14.60 1.94
N MET A 208 -4.69 -15.16 3.02
CA MET A 208 -3.84 -16.37 2.98
C MET A 208 -4.60 -17.57 2.44
N MET A 209 -5.86 -17.77 2.86
CA MET A 209 -6.72 -18.81 2.32
C MET A 209 -6.93 -18.61 0.81
N ARG A 210 -7.31 -17.41 0.37
CA ARG A 210 -7.49 -17.10 -1.06
C ARG A 210 -6.21 -17.31 -1.87
N MET A 211 -5.05 -16.91 -1.33
CA MET A 211 -3.74 -17.15 -1.98
C MET A 211 -3.44 -18.64 -2.10
N GLY A 212 -3.64 -19.41 -1.02
CA GLY A 212 -3.40 -20.85 -1.01
C GLY A 212 -4.29 -21.62 -1.99
N VAL A 213 -5.62 -21.35 -1.93
CA VAL A 213 -6.59 -21.99 -2.86
C VAL A 213 -6.30 -21.58 -4.31
N GLY A 214 -6.00 -20.31 -4.56
CA GLY A 214 -5.64 -19.85 -5.90
C GLY A 214 -4.37 -20.49 -6.43
N ALA A 215 -3.31 -20.59 -5.63
CA ALA A 215 -2.06 -21.23 -6.03
C ALA A 215 -2.25 -22.73 -6.30
N ALA A 216 -3.01 -23.43 -5.45
CA ALA A 216 -3.37 -24.83 -5.68
C ALA A 216 -4.18 -25.01 -6.98
N GLY A 217 -5.12 -24.10 -7.25
CA GLY A 217 -5.91 -24.09 -8.49
C GLY A 217 -5.04 -23.97 -9.74
N GLU A 218 -4.07 -23.04 -9.76
CA GLU A 218 -3.12 -22.91 -10.88
C GLU A 218 -2.27 -24.16 -11.06
N ALA A 219 -1.80 -24.78 -9.97
CA ALA A 219 -1.05 -26.02 -10.02
C ALA A 219 -1.89 -27.20 -10.55
N LEU A 220 -3.14 -27.34 -10.10
CA LEU A 220 -4.05 -28.39 -10.57
C LEU A 220 -4.36 -28.27 -12.07
N LEU A 221 -4.46 -27.06 -12.62
CA LEU A 221 -4.60 -26.88 -14.06
C LEU A 221 -3.41 -27.47 -14.82
N VAL A 222 -2.19 -27.21 -14.35
CA VAL A 222 -0.97 -27.74 -14.98
C VAL A 222 -0.92 -29.27 -14.86
N LEU A 223 -1.27 -29.85 -13.72
CA LEU A 223 -1.34 -31.29 -13.52
C LEU A 223 -2.40 -31.95 -14.41
N ALA A 224 -3.46 -31.23 -14.77
CA ALA A 224 -4.50 -31.69 -15.72
C ALA A 224 -4.13 -31.41 -17.20
N GLY A 225 -2.86 -31.10 -17.51
CA GLY A 225 -2.40 -30.80 -18.87
C GLY A 225 -2.85 -29.45 -19.44
N LYS A 226 -3.39 -28.56 -18.59
CA LYS A 226 -3.85 -27.22 -18.97
C LYS A 226 -2.82 -26.15 -18.62
N LEU A 227 -2.86 -25.04 -19.31
CA LEU A 227 -2.05 -23.88 -18.91
C LEU A 227 -2.70 -23.16 -17.72
N PRO A 228 -1.89 -22.59 -16.81
CA PRO A 228 -2.41 -21.75 -15.73
C PRO A 228 -3.14 -20.52 -16.28
N VAL A 229 -4.18 -20.09 -15.60
CA VAL A 229 -4.97 -18.89 -16.01
C VAL A 229 -4.13 -17.62 -15.88
N ASN A 230 -3.33 -17.53 -14.82
CA ASN A 230 -2.53 -16.35 -14.52
C ASN A 230 -1.04 -16.54 -14.88
N LEU A 231 -0.77 -17.10 -16.06
CA LEU A 231 0.59 -17.30 -16.58
C LEU A 231 1.31 -15.95 -16.74
N ARG A 232 2.54 -15.86 -16.21
CA ARG A 232 3.35 -14.64 -16.19
C ARG A 232 4.45 -14.59 -17.24
N ASN A 233 4.81 -15.75 -17.80
CA ASN A 233 5.83 -15.90 -18.83
C ASN A 233 5.31 -16.70 -20.04
N PRO A 234 4.34 -16.16 -20.80
CA PRO A 234 3.70 -16.86 -21.91
C PRO A 234 4.70 -17.30 -23.02
N GLU A 235 5.81 -16.65 -23.14
CA GLU A 235 6.89 -17.00 -24.08
C GLU A 235 7.52 -18.38 -23.82
N VAL A 236 7.26 -18.98 -22.65
CA VAL A 236 7.75 -20.31 -22.29
C VAL A 236 6.91 -21.44 -22.89
N ILE A 237 5.69 -21.18 -23.38
CA ILE A 237 4.70 -22.21 -23.73
C ILE A 237 5.24 -23.22 -24.74
N GLU A 238 5.92 -22.79 -25.79
CA GLU A 238 6.48 -23.70 -26.79
C GLU A 238 7.56 -24.61 -26.22
N HIS A 239 8.44 -24.04 -25.37
CA HIS A 239 9.49 -24.81 -24.69
C HIS A 239 8.88 -25.80 -23.67
N TYR A 240 7.88 -25.37 -22.92
CA TYR A 240 7.13 -26.21 -21.99
C TYR A 240 6.47 -27.39 -22.72
N ARG A 241 5.72 -27.14 -23.82
CA ARG A 241 5.04 -28.19 -24.60
C ARG A 241 6.00 -29.23 -25.21
N ARG A 242 7.19 -28.80 -25.64
CA ARG A 242 8.22 -29.75 -26.11
C ARG A 242 8.72 -30.65 -25.02
N ARG A 243 8.81 -30.16 -23.78
CA ARG A 243 9.27 -30.91 -22.62
C ARG A 243 8.19 -31.80 -22.01
N PHE A 244 6.95 -31.32 -22.06
CA PHE A 244 5.76 -31.98 -21.54
C PHE A 244 4.70 -32.01 -22.64
N PRO A 245 4.81 -32.90 -23.63
CA PRO A 245 3.78 -33.06 -24.64
C PRO A 245 2.48 -33.46 -23.96
N ALA A 246 1.35 -32.82 -24.39
CA ALA A 246 0.05 -33.26 -23.95
C ALA A 246 -0.10 -34.74 -24.31
N GLY A 247 -0.38 -35.57 -23.33
CA GLY A 247 -0.74 -36.97 -23.59
C GLY A 247 -2.00 -36.99 -24.44
N ASP A 248 -2.02 -37.92 -25.41
CA ASP A 248 -3.18 -38.25 -26.25
C ASP A 248 -4.36 -38.68 -25.39
#